data_2cb1a0d000302eeb661797b670bdebba
#
_entry.id   2cb1a0d000302eeb661797b670bdebba
#
_cell.length_a   1.000
_cell.length_b   1.000
_cell.length_c   1.000
_cell.angle_alpha   90.00
_cell.angle_beta   90.00
_cell.angle_gamma   90.00
#
_symmetry.space_group_name_H-M   'P 1'
#
loop_
_entity.id
_entity.type
_entity.pdbx_description
1 polymer ?
#
loop_
_entity_poly.entity_id
_entity_poly.type
_entity_poly.pdbx_seq_one_letter_code
_entity_poly.pdbx_strand_id
1 'polypeptide(L)'
;MRKYLFSVALLANSLLFGSAPVLAQSAAGGTKPATANDINTYMTISIVTFCEARGQGISFDKSIPVALAGQASAVFQKHGGVVPGSSQPLTEEQFFKTSPFMLVGGAMKVCKDQVPADQQKKFEKAAAELKARSKK
;
A
#
# COMPACT_ATOMS: atom_id res chain seq x y z
N MET A 1 -12.99 -42.86 -53.63
CA MET A 1 -11.65 -42.29 -54.02
C MET A 1 -11.87 -40.91 -54.60
N ARG A 2 -11.76 -39.88 -53.82
CA ARG A 2 -11.90 -38.50 -54.33
C ARG A 2 -10.94 -37.59 -53.52
N LYS A 3 -9.82 -37.24 -54.12
CA LYS A 3 -8.76 -36.39 -53.58
C LYS A 3 -9.22 -34.95 -53.66
N TYR A 4 -9.40 -34.26 -52.56
CA TYR A 4 -9.60 -32.82 -52.53
C TYR A 4 -8.26 -32.13 -52.19
N LEU A 5 -7.67 -31.53 -53.19
CA LEU A 5 -6.54 -30.61 -53.09
C LEU A 5 -7.13 -29.28 -52.66
N PHE A 6 -6.90 -28.85 -51.44
CA PHE A 6 -7.14 -27.47 -51.01
C PHE A 6 -5.86 -26.67 -51.12
N SER A 7 -5.79 -25.84 -52.16
CA SER A 7 -4.78 -24.82 -52.31
C SER A 7 -5.10 -23.70 -51.28
N VAL A 8 -4.26 -23.56 -50.28
CA VAL A 8 -4.31 -22.42 -49.36
C VAL A 8 -3.39 -21.32 -49.92
N ALA A 9 -4.01 -20.28 -50.44
CA ALA A 9 -3.29 -19.06 -50.86
C ALA A 9 -2.90 -18.28 -49.59
N LEU A 10 -1.57 -18.20 -49.35
CA LEU A 10 -0.99 -17.32 -48.32
C LEU A 10 -1.11 -15.86 -48.81
N LEU A 11 -2.06 -15.14 -48.23
CA LEU A 11 -2.07 -13.68 -48.28
C LEU A 11 -1.17 -13.16 -47.15
N ALA A 12 0.05 -12.77 -47.53
CA ALA A 12 0.97 -12.05 -46.67
C ALA A 12 0.47 -10.60 -46.48
N ASN A 13 -0.28 -10.35 -45.40
CA ASN A 13 -0.63 -9.01 -44.95
C ASN A 13 0.47 -8.52 -44.03
N SER A 14 1.43 -7.78 -44.59
CA SER A 14 2.46 -7.07 -43.84
C SER A 14 1.83 -5.86 -43.15
N LEU A 15 1.30 -6.06 -41.93
CA LEU A 15 0.93 -4.96 -41.03
C LEU A 15 2.22 -4.36 -40.48
N LEU A 16 2.64 -3.25 -41.06
CA LEU A 16 3.60 -2.32 -40.51
C LEU A 16 3.01 -1.73 -39.20
N PHE A 17 3.21 -2.41 -38.08
CA PHE A 17 3.04 -1.80 -36.78
C PHE A 17 4.14 -0.76 -36.60
N GLY A 18 3.83 0.48 -36.95
CA GLY A 18 4.61 1.62 -36.54
C GLY A 18 4.68 1.65 -35.02
N SER A 19 5.84 1.28 -34.48
CA SER A 19 6.17 1.46 -33.07
C SER A 19 6.24 2.97 -32.82
N ALA A 20 5.10 3.59 -32.50
CA ALA A 20 5.12 4.91 -31.90
C ALA A 20 5.93 4.79 -30.59
N PRO A 21 6.97 5.61 -30.37
CA PRO A 21 7.62 5.66 -29.07
C PRO A 21 6.55 6.11 -28.08
N VAL A 22 6.16 5.23 -27.18
CA VAL A 22 5.45 5.63 -25.97
C VAL A 22 6.45 6.51 -25.23
N LEU A 23 6.37 7.82 -25.45
CA LEU A 23 7.02 8.80 -24.62
C LEU A 23 6.40 8.56 -23.22
N ALA A 24 7.16 7.84 -22.39
CA ALA A 24 6.93 7.85 -20.96
C ALA A 24 6.99 9.34 -20.58
N GLN A 25 5.83 9.98 -20.49
CA GLN A 25 5.70 11.26 -19.82
C GLN A 25 6.05 11.01 -18.37
N SER A 26 7.34 11.09 -18.08
CA SER A 26 7.80 11.42 -16.74
C SER A 26 7.10 12.72 -16.40
N ALA A 27 6.00 12.64 -15.67
CA ALA A 27 5.39 13.80 -15.08
C ALA A 27 6.44 14.41 -14.16
N ALA A 28 7.17 15.38 -14.68
CA ALA A 28 7.99 16.32 -13.92
C ALA A 28 7.05 17.29 -13.16
N GLY A 29 6.01 16.76 -12.56
CA GLY A 29 5.19 17.42 -11.57
C GLY A 29 5.81 17.11 -10.22
N GLY A 30 6.38 18.11 -9.56
CA GLY A 30 6.88 17.96 -8.20
C GLY A 30 5.84 17.25 -7.33
N THR A 31 6.26 16.25 -6.57
CA THR A 31 5.38 15.48 -5.70
C THR A 31 4.69 16.42 -4.73
N LYS A 32 3.35 16.47 -4.76
CA LYS A 32 2.59 17.28 -3.80
C LYS A 32 2.62 16.59 -2.44
N PRO A 33 2.99 17.29 -1.35
CA PRO A 33 2.92 16.74 0.00
C PRO A 33 1.54 16.16 0.31
N ALA A 34 1.52 15.06 1.07
CA ALA A 34 0.27 14.47 1.53
C ALA A 34 -0.46 15.42 2.47
N THR A 35 -1.78 15.50 2.35
CA THR A 35 -2.62 16.18 3.31
C THR A 35 -2.97 15.25 4.49
N ALA A 36 -3.47 15.81 5.59
CA ALA A 36 -3.99 14.99 6.69
C ALA A 36 -5.12 14.06 6.24
N ASN A 37 -5.96 14.52 5.31
CA ASN A 37 -7.02 13.70 4.74
C ASN A 37 -6.49 12.54 3.89
N ASP A 38 -5.43 12.76 3.11
CA ASP A 38 -4.77 11.70 2.36
C ASP A 38 -4.25 10.60 3.32
N ILE A 39 -3.53 10.99 4.38
CA ILE A 39 -2.98 10.06 5.36
C ILE A 39 -4.08 9.29 6.08
N ASN A 40 -5.18 9.96 6.50
CA ASN A 40 -6.32 9.30 7.12
C ASN A 40 -6.98 8.30 6.16
N THR A 41 -7.14 8.66 4.89
CA THR A 41 -7.69 7.76 3.87
C THR A 41 -6.82 6.52 3.69
N TYR A 42 -5.51 6.70 3.52
CA TYR A 42 -4.58 5.58 3.33
C TYR A 42 -4.54 4.68 4.57
N MET A 43 -4.54 5.26 5.78
CA MET A 43 -4.59 4.49 7.01
C MET A 43 -5.90 3.70 7.14
N THR A 44 -7.03 4.29 6.78
CA THR A 44 -8.32 3.59 6.79
C THR A 44 -8.31 2.38 5.85
N ILE A 45 -7.78 2.55 4.62
CA ILE A 45 -7.63 1.45 3.66
C ILE A 45 -6.72 0.37 4.26
N SER A 46 -5.59 0.75 4.87
CA SER A 46 -4.66 -0.21 5.49
C SER A 46 -5.33 -0.98 6.63
N ILE A 47 -6.13 -0.33 7.49
CA ILE A 47 -6.85 -0.99 8.59
C ILE A 47 -7.84 -2.02 8.03
N VAL A 48 -8.63 -1.65 7.03
CA VAL A 48 -9.59 -2.57 6.38
C VAL A 48 -8.85 -3.75 5.74
N THR A 49 -7.76 -3.48 5.02
CA THR A 49 -6.93 -4.53 4.41
C THR A 49 -6.36 -5.47 5.46
N PHE A 50 -5.89 -4.95 6.59
CA PHE A 50 -5.42 -5.77 7.71
C PHE A 50 -6.53 -6.66 8.27
N CYS A 51 -7.71 -6.08 8.57
CA CYS A 51 -8.85 -6.83 9.11
C CYS A 51 -9.28 -7.95 8.17
N GLU A 52 -9.36 -7.67 6.86
CA GLU A 52 -9.67 -8.67 5.85
C GLU A 52 -8.61 -9.77 5.76
N ALA A 53 -7.33 -9.41 5.69
CA ALA A 53 -6.24 -10.37 5.66
C ALA A 53 -6.28 -11.31 6.87
N ARG A 54 -6.54 -10.76 8.05
CA ARG A 54 -6.71 -11.55 9.27
C ARG A 54 -7.95 -12.44 9.22
N GLY A 55 -9.07 -11.93 8.72
CA GLY A 55 -10.31 -12.70 8.54
C GLY A 55 -10.13 -13.89 7.58
N GLN A 56 -9.25 -13.74 6.58
CA GLN A 56 -8.85 -14.81 5.66
C GLN A 56 -7.79 -15.76 6.23
N GLY A 57 -7.43 -15.64 7.51
CA GLY A 57 -6.49 -16.53 8.19
C GLY A 57 -5.02 -16.22 7.94
N ILE A 58 -4.68 -15.08 7.31
CA ILE A 58 -3.29 -14.65 7.17
C ILE A 58 -2.74 -14.33 8.56
N SER A 59 -1.53 -14.81 8.90
CA SER A 59 -0.92 -14.57 10.20
C SER A 59 -0.73 -13.08 10.47
N PHE A 60 -0.74 -12.67 11.74
CA PHE A 60 -0.60 -11.27 12.17
C PHE A 60 0.64 -10.61 11.54
N ASP A 61 1.80 -11.25 11.65
CA ASP A 61 3.06 -10.70 11.14
C ASP A 61 3.08 -10.52 9.61
N LYS A 62 2.38 -11.38 8.88
CA LYS A 62 2.24 -11.27 7.42
C LYS A 62 1.19 -10.24 7.02
N SER A 63 0.15 -10.04 7.83
CA SER A 63 -0.91 -9.07 7.53
C SER A 63 -0.44 -7.62 7.65
N ILE A 64 0.53 -7.31 8.52
CA ILE A 64 1.07 -5.96 8.69
C ILE A 64 1.68 -5.42 7.39
N PRO A 65 2.71 -6.05 6.79
CA PRO A 65 3.32 -5.53 5.56
C PRO A 65 2.34 -5.53 4.39
N VAL A 66 1.45 -6.51 4.27
CA VAL A 66 0.41 -6.53 3.23
C VAL A 66 -0.50 -5.31 3.35
N ALA A 67 -0.98 -5.00 4.55
CA ALA A 67 -1.85 -3.87 4.79
C ALA A 67 -1.15 -2.51 4.54
N LEU A 68 0.13 -2.40 4.87
CA LEU A 68 0.88 -1.15 4.73
C LEU A 68 1.44 -0.92 3.32
N ALA A 69 1.49 -1.94 2.44
CA ALA A 69 2.09 -1.82 1.11
C ALA A 69 1.44 -0.71 0.26
N GLY A 70 0.11 -0.64 0.24
CA GLY A 70 -0.62 0.38 -0.50
C GLY A 70 -0.40 1.79 0.06
N GLN A 71 -0.36 1.92 1.38
CA GLN A 71 -0.08 3.19 2.05
C GLN A 71 1.35 3.66 1.78
N ALA A 72 2.33 2.75 1.86
CA ALA A 72 3.72 3.05 1.54
C ALA A 72 3.85 3.54 0.09
N SER A 73 3.26 2.81 -0.87
CA SER A 73 3.25 3.21 -2.28
C SER A 73 2.67 4.62 -2.46
N ALA A 74 1.52 4.93 -1.85
CA ALA A 74 0.91 6.24 -1.96
C ALA A 74 1.79 7.34 -1.34
N VAL A 75 2.34 7.11 -0.14
CA VAL A 75 3.19 8.08 0.57
C VAL A 75 4.47 8.37 -0.22
N PHE A 76 5.15 7.34 -0.74
CA PHE A 76 6.45 7.54 -1.39
C PHE A 76 6.33 7.90 -2.86
N GLN A 77 5.46 7.23 -3.63
CA GLN A 77 5.38 7.46 -5.07
C GLN A 77 4.56 8.71 -5.43
N LYS A 78 3.44 8.94 -4.71
CA LYS A 78 2.56 10.09 -5.00
C LYS A 78 2.99 11.36 -4.28
N HIS A 79 3.50 11.23 -3.05
CA HIS A 79 3.79 12.36 -2.17
C HIS A 79 5.27 12.54 -1.85
N GLY A 80 6.18 11.72 -2.43
CA GLY A 80 7.62 11.83 -2.22
C GLY A 80 8.06 11.67 -0.76
N GLY A 81 7.28 10.97 0.05
CA GLY A 81 7.54 10.78 1.47
C GLY A 81 7.13 11.96 2.36
N VAL A 82 6.65 13.08 1.79
CA VAL A 82 6.30 14.27 2.57
C VAL A 82 4.90 14.13 3.16
N VAL A 83 4.84 14.08 4.49
CA VAL A 83 3.59 13.92 5.28
C VAL A 83 3.33 15.15 6.15
N PRO A 84 2.09 15.36 6.61
CA PRO A 84 1.75 16.51 7.47
C PRO A 84 2.61 16.56 8.72
N GLY A 85 3.09 17.75 9.05
CA GLY A 85 3.95 17.98 10.23
C GLY A 85 5.41 17.58 10.06
N SER A 86 5.79 17.05 8.90
CA SER A 86 7.19 16.76 8.57
C SER A 86 7.76 17.86 7.66
N SER A 87 8.92 18.41 8.02
CA SER A 87 9.69 19.33 7.18
C SER A 87 10.60 18.60 6.18
N GLN A 88 10.81 17.31 6.37
CA GLN A 88 11.63 16.44 5.53
C GLN A 88 10.82 15.22 5.09
N PRO A 89 11.10 14.66 3.91
CA PRO A 89 10.52 13.40 3.50
C PRO A 89 10.85 12.28 4.51
N LEU A 90 9.86 11.46 4.84
CA LEU A 90 10.09 10.23 5.58
C LEU A 90 10.94 9.27 4.76
N THR A 91 11.82 8.52 5.42
CA THR A 91 12.43 7.34 4.82
C THR A 91 11.49 6.14 4.96
N GLU A 92 11.66 5.12 4.09
CA GLU A 92 10.91 3.88 4.21
C GLU A 92 11.12 3.22 5.58
N GLU A 93 12.34 3.25 6.10
CA GLU A 93 12.65 2.74 7.45
C GLU A 93 11.82 3.44 8.53
N GLN A 94 11.76 4.76 8.52
CA GLN A 94 10.95 5.53 9.46
C GLN A 94 9.46 5.20 9.34
N PHE A 95 8.97 5.06 8.10
CA PHE A 95 7.59 4.68 7.85
C PHE A 95 7.27 3.30 8.44
N PHE A 96 8.05 2.26 8.11
CA PHE A 96 7.80 0.91 8.59
C PHE A 96 8.11 0.72 10.08
N LYS A 97 8.85 1.63 10.70
CA LYS A 97 9.06 1.65 12.16
C LYS A 97 7.83 2.18 12.92
N THR A 98 7.10 3.13 12.36
CA THR A 98 6.01 3.84 13.05
C THR A 98 4.61 3.42 12.61
N SER A 99 4.40 3.15 11.32
CA SER A 99 3.08 2.83 10.77
C SER A 99 2.44 1.55 11.32
N PRO A 100 3.18 0.47 11.65
CA PRO A 100 2.59 -0.71 12.29
C PRO A 100 1.89 -0.40 13.61
N PHE A 101 2.45 0.50 14.44
CA PHE A 101 1.81 0.92 15.68
C PHE A 101 0.47 1.63 15.42
N MET A 102 0.42 2.53 14.46
CA MET A 102 -0.80 3.24 14.06
C MET A 102 -1.83 2.29 13.46
N LEU A 103 -1.39 1.35 12.61
CA LEU A 103 -2.25 0.32 12.02
C LEU A 103 -2.90 -0.55 13.10
N VAL A 104 -2.12 -1.07 14.05
CA VAL A 104 -2.65 -1.89 15.16
C VAL A 104 -3.61 -1.08 16.01
N GLY A 105 -3.30 0.18 16.30
CA GLY A 105 -4.20 1.09 17.02
C GLY A 105 -5.54 1.30 16.32
N GLY A 106 -5.55 1.37 15.01
CA GLY A 106 -6.76 1.42 14.20
C GLY A 106 -7.51 0.08 14.22
N ALA A 107 -6.80 -1.04 14.02
CA ALA A 107 -7.38 -2.38 14.04
C ALA A 107 -8.02 -2.71 15.39
N MET A 108 -7.43 -2.27 16.50
CA MET A 108 -8.00 -2.40 17.86
C MET A 108 -9.38 -1.72 18.01
N LYS A 109 -9.69 -0.74 17.17
CA LYS A 109 -11.00 -0.06 17.15
C LYS A 109 -11.99 -0.69 16.19
N VAL A 110 -11.51 -1.26 15.09
CA VAL A 110 -12.35 -1.73 13.98
C VAL A 110 -12.56 -3.24 14.03
N CYS A 111 -11.51 -4.02 14.32
CA CYS A 111 -11.53 -5.49 14.30
C CYS A 111 -10.65 -6.08 15.42
N LYS A 112 -10.93 -5.71 16.66
CA LYS A 112 -10.12 -6.07 17.83
C LYS A 112 -9.90 -7.58 17.97
N ASP A 113 -10.90 -8.37 17.65
CA ASP A 113 -10.87 -9.83 17.65
C ASP A 113 -9.86 -10.44 16.67
N GLN A 114 -9.48 -9.70 15.62
CA GLN A 114 -8.46 -10.09 14.65
C GLN A 114 -7.02 -9.77 15.13
N VAL A 115 -6.86 -9.01 16.20
CA VAL A 115 -5.55 -8.71 16.81
C VAL A 115 -5.27 -9.72 17.92
N PRO A 116 -4.18 -10.50 17.88
CA PRO A 116 -3.84 -11.46 18.93
C PRO A 116 -3.74 -10.81 20.32
N ALA A 117 -4.18 -11.50 21.36
CA ALA A 117 -4.26 -10.95 22.72
C ALA A 117 -2.91 -10.47 23.28
N ASP A 118 -1.82 -11.12 22.92
CA ASP A 118 -0.47 -10.68 23.28
C ASP A 118 -0.07 -9.37 22.58
N GLN A 119 -0.50 -9.19 21.32
CA GLN A 119 -0.26 -7.97 20.56
C GLN A 119 -1.14 -6.81 21.06
N GLN A 120 -2.38 -7.09 21.47
CA GLN A 120 -3.23 -6.10 22.14
C GLN A 120 -2.54 -5.55 23.39
N LYS A 121 -2.04 -6.42 24.26
CA LYS A 121 -1.31 -6.03 25.49
C LYS A 121 -0.05 -5.23 25.21
N LYS A 122 0.73 -5.62 24.19
CA LYS A 122 1.93 -4.87 23.76
C LYS A 122 1.56 -3.47 23.27
N PHE A 123 0.50 -3.35 22.47
CA PHE A 123 0.02 -2.06 21.97
C PHE A 123 -0.46 -1.17 23.13
N GLU A 124 -1.28 -1.68 24.03
CA GLU A 124 -1.82 -0.94 25.17
C GLU A 124 -0.69 -0.40 26.08
N LYS A 125 0.33 -1.22 26.36
CA LYS A 125 1.51 -0.80 27.11
C LYS A 125 2.26 0.32 26.40
N ALA A 126 2.57 0.15 25.12
CA ALA A 126 3.28 1.16 24.34
C ALA A 126 2.48 2.48 24.22
N ALA A 127 1.16 2.40 24.06
CA ALA A 127 0.28 3.56 24.02
C ALA A 127 0.26 4.31 25.36
N ALA A 128 0.24 3.60 26.48
CA ALA A 128 0.32 4.20 27.81
C ALA A 128 1.65 4.91 28.06
N GLU A 129 2.76 4.30 27.65
CA GLU A 129 4.09 4.90 27.74
C GLU A 129 4.21 6.18 26.90
N LEU A 130 3.72 6.18 25.65
CA LEU A 130 3.68 7.37 24.79
C LEU A 130 2.86 8.50 25.43
N LYS A 131 1.67 8.18 25.97
CA LYS A 131 0.82 9.14 26.68
C LYS A 131 1.49 9.73 27.91
N ALA A 132 2.25 8.95 28.66
CA ALA A 132 3.00 9.43 29.82
C ALA A 132 4.12 10.40 29.44
N ARG A 133 4.81 10.16 28.31
CA ARG A 133 5.87 11.02 27.78
C ARG A 133 5.34 12.36 27.23
N SER A 134 4.17 12.36 26.61
CA SER A 134 3.56 13.59 26.03
C SER A 134 3.02 14.56 27.08
N LYS A 135 2.97 14.17 28.37
CA LYS A 135 2.52 15.02 29.49
C LYS A 135 3.68 15.71 30.25
N LYS A 136 4.92 15.42 29.87
CA LYS A 136 6.14 16.06 30.40
C LYS A 136 6.62 17.16 29.48
#